data_4a1da101dbd0a90537cf3189327cc9ae
#
_entry.id   4a1da101dbd0a90537cf3189327cc9ae
#
_cell.length_a   1.000
_cell.length_b   1.000
_cell.length_c   1.000
_cell.angle_alpha   90.00
_cell.angle_beta   90.00
_cell.angle_gamma   90.00
#
_symmetry.space_group_name_H-M   'P 1'
#
loop_
_entity.id
_entity.type
_entity.pdbx_description
1 polymer ?
#
loop_
_entity_poly.entity_id
_entity_poly.type
_entity_poly.pdbx_seq_one_letter_code
_entity_poly.pdbx_strand_id
1 'polypeptide(L)'
;MTADRTARFTTWRELQRLAQAELGSREAWFVLERASGLDRAGLIPRMADPVPARTVDFVEGMVERRRRGEPLQYVLGLWSFRRLELVVDRRVLIPRPETEMVVEVALAELGRLGAPRPLVVDLGTGSGAIAISMALEAPGARVWGTDRSEEALAVARANLAGMGGRVAPRVRLAAGDWFAALPRDLRGRVDLVVANPPYVGDDDVLPPEVAQWEPPGALIAGPTGLEAVSTILDGAPRWLRRPGAIVVEIAPHQADRALQLAREAGFNEVDVQPDLAGRPRALVGRLLG
;
A
#
# COMPACT_ATOMS: atom_id res chain seq x y z
N MET A 1 32.11 -4.03 -32.71
CA MET A 1 33.16 -3.85 -31.70
C MET A 1 32.47 -3.82 -30.35
N THR A 2 32.26 -4.98 -29.74
CA THR A 2 31.77 -5.13 -28.38
C THR A 2 32.97 -4.92 -27.45
N ALA A 3 33.15 -3.69 -26.95
CA ALA A 3 34.16 -3.39 -25.96
C ALA A 3 33.86 -4.21 -24.71
N ASP A 4 34.90 -4.86 -24.21
CA ASP A 4 34.90 -5.65 -22.97
C ASP A 4 34.38 -4.83 -21.79
N ARG A 5 33.11 -5.08 -21.40
CA ARG A 5 32.40 -4.41 -20.27
C ARG A 5 32.76 -5.05 -18.92
N THR A 6 33.55 -6.13 -18.93
CA THR A 6 33.82 -6.98 -17.76
C THR A 6 34.86 -6.45 -16.78
N ALA A 7 35.49 -5.29 -17.05
CA ALA A 7 36.58 -4.75 -16.23
C ALA A 7 36.22 -3.46 -15.46
N ARG A 8 34.92 -3.08 -15.35
CA ARG A 8 34.57 -1.72 -14.92
C ARG A 8 34.42 -1.49 -13.42
N PHE A 9 34.02 -2.48 -12.67
CA PHE A 9 33.86 -2.36 -11.21
C PHE A 9 34.36 -3.65 -10.53
N THR A 10 35.29 -3.50 -9.62
CA THR A 10 35.85 -4.65 -8.90
C THR A 10 35.37 -4.73 -7.47
N THR A 11 34.80 -3.64 -6.90
CA THR A 11 34.43 -3.56 -5.49
C THR A 11 33.07 -2.88 -5.27
N TRP A 12 32.42 -3.18 -4.12
CA TRP A 12 31.22 -2.50 -3.68
C TRP A 12 31.40 -0.99 -3.54
N ARG A 13 32.59 -0.53 -3.17
CA ARG A 13 32.91 0.91 -3.05
C ARG A 13 32.84 1.63 -4.40
N GLU A 14 33.35 1.02 -5.46
CA GLU A 14 33.30 1.59 -6.80
C GLU A 14 31.88 1.63 -7.34
N LEU A 15 31.12 0.55 -7.10
CA LEU A 15 29.71 0.47 -7.49
C LEU A 15 28.85 1.47 -6.73
N GLN A 16 29.12 1.69 -5.43
CA GLN A 16 28.48 2.73 -4.63
C GLN A 16 28.75 4.13 -5.18
N ARG A 17 30.00 4.44 -5.56
CA ARG A 17 30.32 5.76 -6.14
C ARG A 17 29.58 6.01 -7.43
N LEU A 18 29.46 4.99 -8.29
CA LEU A 18 28.67 5.08 -9.51
C LEU A 18 27.19 5.37 -9.20
N ALA A 19 26.57 4.55 -8.37
CA ALA A 19 25.16 4.72 -8.01
C ALA A 19 24.92 6.08 -7.32
N GLN A 20 25.84 6.52 -6.47
CA GLN A 20 25.74 7.81 -5.78
C GLN A 20 25.87 9.00 -6.71
N ALA A 21 26.70 8.93 -7.73
CA ALA A 21 26.86 9.99 -8.73
C ALA A 21 25.57 10.20 -9.53
N GLU A 22 24.83 9.13 -9.79
CA GLU A 22 23.60 9.16 -10.61
C GLU A 22 22.33 9.40 -9.80
N LEU A 23 22.23 8.84 -8.58
CA LEU A 23 20.98 8.80 -7.78
C LEU A 23 21.06 9.60 -6.47
N GLY A 24 22.23 10.08 -6.10
CA GLY A 24 22.47 10.63 -4.78
C GLY A 24 22.70 9.56 -3.70
N SER A 25 23.21 9.99 -2.53
CA SER A 25 23.69 9.06 -1.49
C SER A 25 22.60 8.15 -0.93
N ARG A 26 21.38 8.67 -0.74
CA ARG A 26 20.28 7.92 -0.11
C ARG A 26 19.80 6.78 -1.01
N GLU A 27 19.46 7.05 -2.25
CA GLU A 27 18.94 6.05 -3.18
C GLU A 27 20.01 5.03 -3.57
N ALA A 28 21.29 5.46 -3.68
CA ALA A 28 22.39 4.56 -3.92
C ALA A 28 22.49 3.45 -2.86
N TRP A 29 22.31 3.78 -1.58
CA TRP A 29 22.30 2.77 -0.52
C TRP A 29 21.16 1.77 -0.68
N PHE A 30 19.95 2.19 -0.96
CA PHE A 30 18.84 1.27 -1.21
C PHE A 30 19.11 0.30 -2.37
N VAL A 31 19.71 0.80 -3.45
CA VAL A 31 20.09 -0.03 -4.60
C VAL A 31 21.17 -1.07 -4.21
N LEU A 32 22.19 -0.67 -3.42
CA LEU A 32 23.23 -1.58 -2.98
C LEU A 32 22.73 -2.61 -1.98
N GLU A 33 21.89 -2.21 -1.02
CA GLU A 33 21.24 -3.12 -0.08
C GLU A 33 20.40 -4.17 -0.82
N ARG A 34 19.62 -3.73 -1.81
CA ARG A 34 18.84 -4.62 -2.67
C ARG A 34 19.70 -5.61 -3.45
N ALA A 35 20.84 -5.16 -3.97
CA ALA A 35 21.75 -5.97 -4.78
C ALA A 35 22.59 -6.96 -3.95
N SER A 36 22.94 -6.57 -2.72
CA SER A 36 23.77 -7.40 -1.83
C SER A 36 22.95 -8.36 -0.98
N GLY A 37 21.66 -8.05 -0.71
CA GLY A 37 20.84 -8.73 0.29
C GLY A 37 21.27 -8.43 1.73
N LEU A 38 22.11 -7.42 1.94
CA LEU A 38 22.61 -6.97 3.24
C LEU A 38 22.06 -5.57 3.53
N ASP A 39 21.82 -5.27 4.78
CA ASP A 39 21.60 -3.89 5.21
C ASP A 39 22.90 -3.08 5.15
N ARG A 40 22.79 -1.77 5.31
CA ARG A 40 23.93 -0.87 5.26
C ARG A 40 25.03 -1.23 6.27
N ALA A 41 24.68 -1.65 7.47
CA ALA A 41 25.62 -2.03 8.50
C ALA A 41 26.41 -3.29 8.13
N GLY A 42 25.75 -4.27 7.52
CA GLY A 42 26.37 -5.50 7.02
C GLY A 42 27.22 -5.27 5.76
N LEU A 43 26.89 -4.26 4.94
CA LEU A 43 27.61 -3.98 3.70
C LEU A 43 28.88 -3.11 3.92
N ILE A 44 28.86 -2.17 4.87
CA ILE A 44 30.00 -1.27 5.15
C ILE A 44 31.34 -2.01 5.32
N PRO A 45 31.47 -3.06 6.13
CA PRO A 45 32.74 -3.76 6.28
C PRO A 45 33.18 -4.49 5.01
N ARG A 46 32.30 -4.71 4.06
CA ARG A 46 32.53 -5.42 2.78
C ARG A 46 32.79 -4.51 1.59
N MET A 47 32.91 -3.21 1.80
CA MET A 47 33.05 -2.22 0.71
C MET A 47 34.29 -2.43 -0.17
N ALA A 48 35.32 -3.14 0.32
CA ALA A 48 36.49 -3.50 -0.45
C ALA A 48 36.39 -4.87 -1.15
N ASP A 49 35.32 -5.65 -0.85
CA ASP A 49 35.16 -6.97 -1.43
C ASP A 49 34.81 -6.87 -2.93
N PRO A 50 35.25 -7.87 -3.72
CA PRO A 50 34.90 -7.92 -5.15
C PRO A 50 33.40 -8.17 -5.37
N VAL A 51 32.84 -7.55 -6.40
CA VAL A 51 31.44 -7.70 -6.80
C VAL A 51 31.35 -8.60 -8.02
N PRO A 52 30.49 -9.64 -8.01
CA PRO A 52 30.25 -10.47 -9.19
C PRO A 52 29.68 -9.64 -10.35
N ALA A 53 30.10 -9.91 -11.59
CA ALA A 53 29.65 -9.18 -12.78
C ALA A 53 28.11 -9.09 -12.90
N ARG A 54 27.41 -10.20 -12.64
CA ARG A 54 25.92 -10.22 -12.62
C ARG A 54 25.30 -9.21 -11.64
N THR A 55 25.97 -8.95 -10.51
CA THR A 55 25.53 -7.97 -9.51
C THR A 55 25.79 -6.55 -10.01
N VAL A 56 26.90 -6.33 -10.69
CA VAL A 56 27.18 -5.05 -11.35
C VAL A 56 26.10 -4.74 -12.39
N ASP A 57 25.79 -5.68 -13.29
CA ASP A 57 24.76 -5.53 -14.30
C ASP A 57 23.38 -5.26 -13.66
N PHE A 58 23.08 -5.91 -12.54
CA PHE A 58 21.82 -5.69 -11.81
C PHE A 58 21.73 -4.27 -11.22
N VAL A 59 22.80 -3.77 -10.61
CA VAL A 59 22.86 -2.40 -10.07
C VAL A 59 22.80 -1.38 -11.20
N GLU A 60 23.55 -1.54 -12.28
CA GLU A 60 23.50 -0.65 -13.45
C GLU A 60 22.09 -0.61 -14.05
N GLY A 61 21.40 -1.77 -14.13
CA GLY A 61 20.02 -1.85 -14.59
C GLY A 61 19.05 -1.07 -13.69
N MET A 62 19.20 -1.15 -12.35
CA MET A 62 18.41 -0.37 -11.41
C MET A 62 18.67 1.13 -11.54
N VAL A 63 19.94 1.55 -11.64
CA VAL A 63 20.34 2.94 -11.84
C VAL A 63 19.72 3.50 -13.13
N GLU A 64 19.80 2.76 -14.22
CA GLU A 64 19.23 3.20 -15.51
C GLU A 64 17.70 3.31 -15.47
N ARG A 65 16.99 2.37 -14.84
CA ARG A 65 15.55 2.46 -14.64
C ARG A 65 15.17 3.72 -13.86
N ARG A 66 15.90 3.98 -12.75
CA ARG A 66 15.65 5.16 -11.92
C ARG A 66 15.93 6.47 -12.67
N ARG A 67 16.97 6.53 -13.50
CA ARG A 67 17.27 7.69 -14.36
C ARG A 67 16.17 7.99 -15.37
N ARG A 68 15.42 6.98 -15.80
CA ARG A 68 14.24 7.15 -16.67
C ARG A 68 13.01 7.65 -15.93
N GLY A 69 13.12 7.94 -14.63
CA GLY A 69 12.03 8.42 -13.78
C GLY A 69 11.16 7.33 -13.17
N GLU A 70 11.54 6.05 -13.30
CA GLU A 70 10.81 4.97 -12.63
C GLU A 70 10.93 5.12 -11.10
N PRO A 71 9.81 5.05 -10.33
CA PRO A 71 9.84 5.15 -8.89
C PRO A 71 10.84 4.19 -8.25
N LEU A 72 11.60 4.67 -7.26
CA LEU A 72 12.60 3.84 -6.57
C LEU A 72 12.01 2.53 -6.08
N GLN A 73 10.79 2.55 -5.55
CA GLN A 73 10.09 1.39 -5.03
C GLN A 73 9.90 0.30 -6.11
N TYR A 74 9.53 0.69 -7.32
CA TYR A 74 9.39 -0.24 -8.43
C TYR A 74 10.75 -0.73 -8.94
N VAL A 75 11.77 0.13 -8.93
CA VAL A 75 13.14 -0.25 -9.27
C VAL A 75 13.65 -1.33 -8.33
N LEU A 76 13.42 -1.17 -7.02
CA LEU A 76 13.80 -2.14 -5.99
C LEU A 76 12.93 -3.40 -6.02
N GLY A 77 11.65 -3.27 -6.44
CA GLY A 77 10.66 -4.35 -6.48
C GLY A 77 10.15 -4.80 -5.11
N LEU A 78 10.66 -4.20 -4.03
CA LEU A 78 10.25 -4.43 -2.65
C LEU A 78 10.12 -3.09 -1.93
N TRP A 79 9.11 -2.97 -1.06
CA TRP A 79 8.89 -1.77 -0.26
C TRP A 79 8.36 -2.08 1.13
N SER A 80 8.88 -1.41 2.12
CA SER A 80 8.44 -1.57 3.51
C SER A 80 7.11 -0.86 3.74
N PHE A 81 6.21 -1.53 4.45
CA PHE A 81 4.95 -0.98 4.93
C PHE A 81 4.64 -1.57 6.30
N ARG A 82 4.60 -0.76 7.34
CA ARG A 82 4.44 -1.20 8.74
C ARG A 82 5.44 -2.31 9.09
N ARG A 83 4.97 -3.53 9.33
CA ARG A 83 5.78 -4.70 9.68
C ARG A 83 6.01 -5.64 8.48
N LEU A 84 5.72 -5.18 7.28
CA LEU A 84 5.78 -5.97 6.05
C LEU A 84 6.89 -5.47 5.13
N GLU A 85 7.47 -6.38 4.38
CA GLU A 85 8.19 -6.10 3.16
C GLU A 85 7.36 -6.62 1.99
N LEU A 86 6.86 -5.72 1.14
CA LEU A 86 5.90 -6.03 0.09
C LEU A 86 6.55 -5.96 -1.28
N VAL A 87 6.27 -6.93 -2.12
CA VAL A 87 6.51 -6.84 -3.57
C VAL A 87 5.63 -5.73 -4.12
N VAL A 88 6.24 -4.81 -4.87
CA VAL A 88 5.56 -3.72 -5.56
C VAL A 88 6.10 -3.55 -6.97
N ASP A 89 5.22 -3.30 -7.91
CA ASP A 89 5.52 -2.94 -9.29
C ASP A 89 4.38 -2.11 -9.88
N ARG A 90 4.50 -1.73 -11.17
CA ARG A 90 3.55 -0.86 -11.87
C ARG A 90 2.07 -1.30 -11.88
N ARG A 91 1.75 -2.48 -11.38
CA ARG A 91 0.38 -3.02 -11.28
C ARG A 91 -0.35 -2.52 -10.04
N VAL A 92 0.35 -1.96 -9.05
CA VAL A 92 -0.21 -1.52 -7.77
C VAL A 92 0.27 -0.13 -7.38
N LEU A 93 -0.55 0.61 -6.66
CA LEU A 93 -0.14 1.83 -5.97
C LEU A 93 1.02 1.50 -5.00
N ILE A 94 2.05 2.33 -4.98
CA ILE A 94 3.10 2.24 -3.97
C ILE A 94 2.50 2.54 -2.60
N PRO A 95 2.57 1.62 -1.62
CA PRO A 95 2.05 1.88 -0.27
C PRO A 95 2.66 3.15 0.33
N ARG A 96 1.80 4.07 0.81
CA ARG A 96 2.20 5.37 1.35
C ARG A 96 2.36 5.33 2.87
N PRO A 97 3.28 6.11 3.45
CA PRO A 97 3.41 6.23 4.91
C PRO A 97 2.11 6.69 5.59
N GLU A 98 1.31 7.54 4.93
CA GLU A 98 0.03 8.01 5.43
C GLU A 98 -0.98 6.86 5.60
N THR A 99 -0.94 5.86 4.73
CA THR A 99 -1.80 4.66 4.81
C THR A 99 -1.46 3.78 6.02
N GLU A 100 -0.22 3.84 6.54
CA GLU A 100 0.14 3.13 7.78
C GLU A 100 -0.69 3.63 8.97
N MET A 101 -0.97 4.93 9.02
CA MET A 101 -1.82 5.53 10.04
C MET A 101 -3.28 5.12 9.88
N VAL A 102 -3.76 4.94 8.65
CA VAL A 102 -5.11 4.40 8.39
C VAL A 102 -5.26 3.00 9.00
N VAL A 103 -4.24 2.15 8.86
CA VAL A 103 -4.20 0.82 9.50
C VAL A 103 -4.19 0.96 11.04
N GLU A 104 -3.45 1.93 11.59
CA GLU A 104 -3.42 2.16 13.04
C GLU A 104 -4.80 2.52 13.59
N VAL A 105 -5.50 3.46 12.92
CA VAL A 105 -6.88 3.84 13.26
C VAL A 105 -7.83 2.63 13.13
N ALA A 106 -7.68 1.83 12.09
CA ALA A 106 -8.47 0.62 11.87
C ALA A 106 -8.28 -0.41 12.98
N LEU A 107 -7.04 -0.62 13.45
CA LEU A 107 -6.73 -1.49 14.58
C LEU A 107 -7.33 -0.96 15.89
N ALA A 108 -7.28 0.35 16.12
CA ALA A 108 -7.90 0.97 17.27
C ALA A 108 -9.43 0.78 17.28
N GLU A 109 -10.10 0.94 16.13
CA GLU A 109 -11.54 0.67 15.98
C GLU A 109 -11.87 -0.82 16.23
N LEU A 110 -11.06 -1.77 15.78
CA LEU A 110 -11.23 -3.17 16.12
C LEU A 110 -11.12 -3.43 17.63
N GLY A 111 -10.15 -2.77 18.28
CA GLY A 111 -10.01 -2.83 19.75
C GLY A 111 -11.24 -2.29 20.46
N ARG A 112 -11.82 -1.18 19.98
CA ARG A 112 -13.05 -0.59 20.51
C ARG A 112 -14.28 -1.51 20.33
N LEU A 113 -14.37 -2.19 19.19
CA LEU A 113 -15.46 -3.14 18.91
C LEU A 113 -15.39 -4.41 19.77
N GLY A 114 -14.21 -4.79 20.24
CA GLY A 114 -13.99 -5.89 21.17
C GLY A 114 -14.35 -7.30 20.62
N ALA A 115 -14.50 -7.44 19.31
CA ALA A 115 -14.83 -8.71 18.69
C ALA A 115 -13.63 -9.68 18.75
N PRO A 116 -13.79 -10.90 19.32
CA PRO A 116 -12.65 -11.83 19.47
C PRO A 116 -12.18 -12.42 18.14
N ARG A 117 -13.02 -12.44 17.13
CA ARG A 117 -12.73 -12.92 15.77
C ARG A 117 -13.37 -11.98 14.74
N PRO A 118 -12.87 -10.75 14.61
CA PRO A 118 -13.50 -9.78 13.76
C PRO A 118 -13.38 -10.16 12.28
N LEU A 119 -14.41 -9.83 11.52
CA LEU A 119 -14.41 -9.88 10.06
C LEU A 119 -14.11 -8.50 9.52
N VAL A 120 -12.98 -8.37 8.84
CA VAL A 120 -12.49 -7.13 8.23
C VAL A 120 -12.59 -7.22 6.72
N VAL A 121 -12.94 -6.11 6.08
CA VAL A 121 -12.93 -5.98 4.61
C VAL A 121 -12.02 -4.81 4.24
N ASP A 122 -11.05 -5.06 3.37
CA ASP A 122 -10.17 -4.08 2.73
C ASP A 122 -10.63 -3.90 1.27
N LEU A 123 -11.17 -2.73 0.96
CA LEU A 123 -11.69 -2.41 -0.37
C LEU A 123 -10.65 -1.65 -1.19
N GLY A 124 -10.33 -2.16 -2.39
CA GLY A 124 -9.23 -1.64 -3.20
C GLY A 124 -7.88 -2.07 -2.62
N THR A 125 -7.71 -3.36 -2.37
CA THR A 125 -6.57 -3.88 -1.59
C THR A 125 -5.19 -3.66 -2.23
N GLY A 126 -5.13 -3.43 -3.54
CA GLY A 126 -3.89 -3.15 -4.28
C GLY A 126 -2.83 -4.23 -4.07
N SER A 127 -1.72 -3.87 -3.44
CA SER A 127 -0.63 -4.78 -3.07
C SER A 127 -0.97 -5.74 -1.91
N GLY A 128 -2.14 -5.57 -1.29
CA GLY A 128 -2.53 -6.28 -0.07
C GLY A 128 -2.01 -5.63 1.22
N ALA A 129 -1.44 -4.45 1.16
CA ALA A 129 -0.78 -3.78 2.28
C ALA A 129 -1.68 -3.67 3.53
N ILE A 130 -2.90 -3.17 3.36
CA ILE A 130 -3.87 -3.04 4.47
C ILE A 130 -4.36 -4.43 4.91
N ALA A 131 -4.85 -5.26 3.98
CA ALA A 131 -5.41 -6.57 4.31
C ALA A 131 -4.43 -7.45 5.09
N ILE A 132 -3.17 -7.51 4.64
CA ILE A 132 -2.14 -8.35 5.26
C ILE A 132 -1.73 -7.76 6.61
N SER A 133 -1.59 -6.42 6.74
CA SER A 133 -1.29 -5.77 8.02
C SER A 133 -2.39 -6.02 9.05
N MET A 134 -3.67 -5.89 8.67
CA MET A 134 -4.80 -6.18 9.55
C MET A 134 -4.79 -7.65 10.02
N ALA A 135 -4.50 -8.59 9.14
CA ALA A 135 -4.39 -9.99 9.50
C ALA A 135 -3.17 -10.27 10.40
N LEU A 136 -2.05 -9.60 10.20
CA LEU A 136 -0.82 -9.78 10.97
C LEU A 136 -0.96 -9.20 12.37
N GLU A 137 -1.49 -7.98 12.49
CA GLU A 137 -1.50 -7.18 13.71
C GLU A 137 -2.77 -7.37 14.56
N ALA A 138 -3.85 -7.94 13.97
CA ALA A 138 -5.03 -8.43 14.69
C ALA A 138 -5.15 -9.95 14.54
N PRO A 139 -4.50 -10.76 15.41
CA PRO A 139 -4.37 -12.21 15.22
C PRO A 139 -5.69 -13.00 15.16
N GLY A 140 -6.79 -12.45 15.71
CA GLY A 140 -8.12 -13.02 15.62
C GLY A 140 -8.88 -12.68 14.34
N ALA A 141 -8.43 -11.70 13.57
CA ALA A 141 -9.14 -11.18 12.41
C ALA A 141 -9.14 -12.16 11.22
N ARG A 142 -10.28 -12.25 10.55
CA ARG A 142 -10.42 -12.78 9.19
C ARG A 142 -10.61 -11.60 8.24
N VAL A 143 -9.85 -11.57 7.17
CA VAL A 143 -9.78 -10.40 6.28
C VAL A 143 -10.17 -10.80 4.86
N TRP A 144 -11.00 -10.00 4.23
CA TRP A 144 -11.24 -10.02 2.80
C TRP A 144 -10.60 -8.79 2.17
N GLY A 145 -9.72 -9.01 1.21
CA GLY A 145 -9.20 -7.95 0.34
C GLY A 145 -9.90 -8.02 -1.01
N THR A 146 -10.48 -6.93 -1.47
CA THR A 146 -11.12 -6.88 -2.79
C THR A 146 -10.42 -5.88 -3.70
N ASP A 147 -10.34 -6.18 -4.99
CA ASP A 147 -9.85 -5.24 -5.99
C ASP A 147 -10.50 -5.52 -7.34
N ARG A 148 -10.73 -4.50 -8.14
CA ARG A 148 -11.24 -4.68 -9.51
C ARG A 148 -10.14 -5.13 -10.49
N SER A 149 -8.87 -4.87 -10.15
CA SER A 149 -7.71 -5.23 -10.95
C SER A 149 -7.20 -6.62 -10.60
N GLU A 150 -7.34 -7.58 -11.52
CA GLU A 150 -6.72 -8.91 -11.37
C GLU A 150 -5.18 -8.83 -11.33
N GLU A 151 -4.58 -7.82 -11.97
CA GLU A 151 -3.14 -7.60 -11.94
C GLU A 151 -2.69 -7.16 -10.54
N ALA A 152 -3.45 -6.27 -9.87
CA ALA A 152 -3.20 -5.89 -8.49
C ALA A 152 -3.36 -7.10 -7.55
N LEU A 153 -4.43 -7.89 -7.74
CA LEU A 153 -4.64 -9.11 -6.97
C LEU A 153 -3.53 -10.15 -7.17
N ALA A 154 -2.90 -10.20 -8.34
CA ALA A 154 -1.73 -11.08 -8.53
C ALA A 154 -0.55 -10.66 -7.65
N VAL A 155 -0.31 -9.35 -7.49
CA VAL A 155 0.70 -8.83 -6.56
C VAL A 155 0.30 -9.11 -5.11
N ALA A 156 -0.95 -8.85 -4.73
CA ALA A 156 -1.46 -9.16 -3.38
C ALA A 156 -1.33 -10.64 -3.03
N ARG A 157 -1.61 -11.55 -3.99
CA ARG A 157 -1.43 -13.01 -3.80
C ARG A 157 0.04 -13.37 -3.59
N ALA A 158 0.97 -12.75 -4.32
CA ALA A 158 2.40 -12.96 -4.15
C ALA A 158 2.86 -12.51 -2.75
N ASN A 159 2.42 -11.33 -2.30
CA ASN A 159 2.70 -10.82 -0.96
C ASN A 159 2.12 -11.73 0.13
N LEU A 160 0.87 -12.16 -0.04
CA LEU A 160 0.21 -13.06 0.90
C LEU A 160 0.91 -14.42 1.00
N ALA A 161 1.38 -14.97 -0.11
CA ALA A 161 2.10 -16.24 -0.13
C ALA A 161 3.39 -16.20 0.70
N GLY A 162 4.05 -15.04 0.78
CA GLY A 162 5.23 -14.81 1.61
C GLY A 162 4.96 -14.79 3.12
N MET A 163 3.69 -14.67 3.56
CA MET A 163 3.35 -14.44 4.97
C MET A 163 3.27 -15.69 5.84
N GLY A 164 3.39 -16.88 5.25
CA GLY A 164 3.39 -18.13 5.98
C GLY A 164 2.04 -18.51 6.64
N GLY A 165 2.04 -19.64 7.38
CA GLY A 165 0.83 -20.31 7.83
C GLY A 165 -0.01 -19.59 8.88
N ARG A 166 0.48 -18.55 9.54
CA ARG A 166 -0.29 -17.82 10.58
C ARG A 166 -1.15 -16.70 10.01
N VAL A 167 -0.78 -16.11 8.88
CA VAL A 167 -1.47 -14.97 8.26
C VAL A 167 -2.26 -15.40 7.03
N ALA A 168 -1.61 -16.07 6.08
CA ALA A 168 -2.19 -16.41 4.79
C ALA A 168 -3.57 -17.11 4.86
N PRO A 169 -3.83 -18.08 5.75
CA PRO A 169 -5.14 -18.73 5.82
C PRO A 169 -6.29 -17.82 6.28
N ARG A 170 -5.98 -16.66 6.88
CA ARG A 170 -6.97 -15.72 7.40
C ARG A 170 -7.31 -14.59 6.41
N VAL A 171 -6.58 -14.49 5.29
CA VAL A 171 -6.82 -13.49 4.25
C VAL A 171 -7.40 -14.18 3.02
N ARG A 172 -8.49 -13.63 2.48
CA ARG A 172 -9.10 -14.02 1.22
C ARG A 172 -9.08 -12.84 0.27
N LEU A 173 -8.70 -13.09 -0.97
CA LEU A 173 -8.64 -12.07 -2.02
C LEU A 173 -9.70 -12.38 -3.07
N ALA A 174 -10.47 -11.38 -3.47
CA ALA A 174 -11.55 -11.53 -4.44
C ALA A 174 -11.56 -10.39 -5.47
N ALA A 175 -11.78 -10.75 -6.74
CA ALA A 175 -11.90 -9.79 -7.81
C ALA A 175 -13.32 -9.22 -7.91
N GLY A 176 -13.42 -7.92 -8.10
CA GLY A 176 -14.68 -7.23 -8.34
C GLY A 176 -14.70 -5.82 -7.78
N ASP A 177 -15.76 -5.10 -8.11
CA ASP A 177 -15.91 -3.69 -7.75
C ASP A 177 -16.44 -3.56 -6.32
N TRP A 178 -15.62 -3.00 -5.44
CA TRP A 178 -15.89 -2.76 -4.02
C TRP A 178 -16.56 -3.97 -3.33
N PHE A 179 -17.77 -3.77 -2.81
CA PHE A 179 -18.55 -4.79 -2.12
C PHE A 179 -19.14 -5.87 -3.04
N ALA A 180 -19.21 -5.63 -4.36
CA ALA A 180 -19.73 -6.62 -5.29
C ALA A 180 -18.89 -7.91 -5.37
N ALA A 181 -17.61 -7.81 -5.01
CA ALA A 181 -16.69 -8.94 -4.92
C ALA A 181 -16.96 -9.86 -3.72
N LEU A 182 -17.72 -9.41 -2.73
CA LEU A 182 -17.92 -10.15 -1.49
C LEU A 182 -19.08 -11.16 -1.59
N PRO A 183 -18.96 -12.33 -0.95
CA PRO A 183 -20.06 -13.25 -0.76
C PRO A 183 -21.25 -12.57 -0.07
N ARG A 184 -22.48 -12.80 -0.59
CA ARG A 184 -23.69 -12.16 -0.08
C ARG A 184 -24.04 -12.50 1.38
N ASP A 185 -23.58 -13.64 1.87
CA ASP A 185 -23.78 -14.09 3.25
C ASP A 185 -22.95 -13.32 4.29
N LEU A 186 -22.01 -12.46 3.82
CA LEU A 186 -21.27 -11.54 4.70
C LEU A 186 -22.02 -10.24 5.01
N ARG A 187 -23.16 -9.97 4.35
CA ARG A 187 -23.96 -8.79 4.63
C ARG A 187 -24.43 -8.74 6.07
N GLY A 188 -24.26 -7.59 6.72
CA GLY A 188 -24.58 -7.37 8.13
C GLY A 188 -23.68 -8.12 9.11
N ARG A 189 -22.54 -8.67 8.65
CA ARG A 189 -21.60 -9.47 9.47
C ARG A 189 -20.18 -8.92 9.54
N VAL A 190 -19.87 -7.88 8.75
CA VAL A 190 -18.57 -7.24 8.73
C VAL A 190 -18.41 -6.36 9.95
N ASP A 191 -17.36 -6.55 10.72
CA ASP A 191 -17.03 -5.73 11.88
C ASP A 191 -16.43 -4.38 11.48
N LEU A 192 -15.49 -4.42 10.52
CA LEU A 192 -14.77 -3.24 10.06
C LEU A 192 -14.57 -3.28 8.53
N VAL A 193 -14.87 -2.16 7.89
CA VAL A 193 -14.44 -1.87 6.52
C VAL A 193 -13.25 -0.91 6.57
N VAL A 194 -12.20 -1.20 5.80
CA VAL A 194 -11.05 -0.30 5.62
C VAL A 194 -10.87 -0.06 4.12
N ALA A 195 -10.45 1.13 3.71
CA ALA A 195 -10.13 1.41 2.32
C ALA A 195 -9.11 2.54 2.19
N ASN A 196 -8.21 2.41 1.22
CA ASN A 196 -7.49 3.53 0.62
C ASN A 196 -7.94 3.62 -0.85
N PRO A 197 -9.09 4.26 -1.11
CA PRO A 197 -9.62 4.37 -2.47
C PRO A 197 -8.90 5.46 -3.26
N PRO A 198 -9.01 5.48 -4.60
CA PRO A 198 -8.66 6.66 -5.38
C PRO A 198 -9.36 7.90 -4.83
N TYR A 199 -8.64 8.99 -4.72
CA TYR A 199 -9.16 10.26 -4.20
C TYR A 199 -8.68 11.50 -4.98
N VAL A 200 -8.01 11.30 -6.12
CA VAL A 200 -7.56 12.36 -7.01
C VAL A 200 -8.70 12.74 -7.96
N GLY A 201 -8.96 14.03 -8.12
CA GLY A 201 -9.91 14.55 -9.10
C GLY A 201 -9.34 14.51 -10.53
N ASP A 202 -10.22 14.52 -11.54
CA ASP A 202 -9.81 14.47 -12.95
C ASP A 202 -8.90 15.64 -13.36
N ASP A 203 -9.09 16.82 -12.74
CA ASP A 203 -8.33 18.04 -13.05
C ASP A 203 -7.12 18.26 -12.11
N ASP A 204 -6.88 17.37 -11.17
CA ASP A 204 -5.77 17.47 -10.22
C ASP A 204 -4.42 17.19 -10.92
N VAL A 205 -3.42 18.02 -10.62
CA VAL A 205 -2.08 17.85 -11.17
C VAL A 205 -1.29 16.86 -10.31
N LEU A 206 -0.98 15.71 -10.88
CA LEU A 206 -0.12 14.71 -10.25
C LEU A 206 1.36 14.98 -10.53
N PRO A 207 2.26 14.65 -9.57
CA PRO A 207 3.69 14.62 -9.87
C PRO A 207 3.98 13.72 -11.08
N PRO A 208 4.89 14.11 -11.98
CA PRO A 208 5.18 13.35 -13.21
C PRO A 208 5.53 11.88 -12.96
N GLU A 209 6.26 11.60 -11.88
CA GLU A 209 6.63 10.24 -11.48
C GLU A 209 5.40 9.39 -11.14
N VAL A 210 4.41 9.97 -10.46
CA VAL A 210 3.14 9.28 -10.12
C VAL A 210 2.29 9.08 -11.37
N ALA A 211 2.07 10.15 -12.13
CA ALA A 211 1.22 10.13 -13.32
C ALA A 211 1.70 9.15 -14.40
N GLN A 212 3.02 9.00 -14.54
CA GLN A 212 3.62 8.17 -15.59
C GLN A 212 3.71 6.69 -15.22
N TRP A 213 3.87 6.37 -13.95
CA TRP A 213 4.28 5.03 -13.54
C TRP A 213 3.24 4.27 -12.69
N GLU A 214 2.45 4.98 -11.89
CA GLU A 214 1.46 4.33 -11.05
C GLU A 214 0.13 4.11 -11.77
N PRO A 215 -0.64 3.05 -11.44
CA PRO A 215 -1.86 2.74 -12.19
C PRO A 215 -2.92 3.84 -12.01
N PRO A 216 -3.43 4.46 -13.09
CA PRO A 216 -4.40 5.55 -13.00
C PRO A 216 -5.66 5.18 -12.22
N GLY A 217 -6.11 3.94 -12.33
CA GLY A 217 -7.30 3.46 -11.63
C GLY A 217 -7.15 3.34 -10.11
N ALA A 218 -5.92 3.43 -9.58
CA ALA A 218 -5.66 3.50 -8.14
C ALA A 218 -5.50 4.94 -7.64
N LEU A 219 -5.51 5.93 -8.54
CA LEU A 219 -5.30 7.34 -8.24
C LEU A 219 -6.55 8.17 -8.47
N ILE A 220 -7.14 8.06 -9.67
CA ILE A 220 -8.21 8.94 -10.15
C ILE A 220 -9.57 8.36 -9.77
N ALA A 221 -10.36 9.14 -9.05
CA ALA A 221 -11.70 8.77 -8.59
C ALA A 221 -12.82 9.31 -9.49
N GLY A 222 -12.56 10.35 -10.25
CA GLY A 222 -13.53 11.08 -11.07
C GLY A 222 -13.47 12.58 -10.81
N PRO A 223 -14.48 13.35 -11.27
CA PRO A 223 -14.44 14.82 -11.30
C PRO A 223 -14.15 15.52 -9.97
N THR A 224 -14.60 14.97 -8.85
CA THR A 224 -14.44 15.61 -7.53
C THR A 224 -13.39 14.95 -6.64
N GLY A 225 -12.90 13.76 -7.05
CA GLY A 225 -12.03 12.93 -6.22
C GLY A 225 -12.74 12.21 -5.06
N LEU A 226 -14.07 12.36 -4.91
CA LEU A 226 -14.86 11.77 -3.82
C LEU A 226 -15.78 10.63 -4.29
N GLU A 227 -15.81 10.30 -5.56
CA GLU A 227 -16.71 9.32 -6.15
C GLU A 227 -16.53 7.94 -5.54
N ALA A 228 -15.29 7.52 -5.36
CA ALA A 228 -14.99 6.25 -4.72
C ALA A 228 -15.36 6.25 -3.23
N VAL A 229 -15.02 7.33 -2.52
CA VAL A 229 -15.38 7.51 -1.09
C VAL A 229 -16.89 7.47 -0.91
N SER A 230 -17.66 8.20 -1.73
CA SER A 230 -19.14 8.20 -1.68
C SER A 230 -19.69 6.80 -1.91
N THR A 231 -19.23 6.10 -2.96
CA THR A 231 -19.67 4.73 -3.28
C THR A 231 -19.43 3.76 -2.13
N ILE A 232 -18.27 3.86 -1.48
CA ILE A 232 -17.90 3.02 -0.36
C ILE A 232 -18.77 3.32 0.87
N LEU A 233 -18.97 4.61 1.19
CA LEU A 233 -19.79 5.02 2.34
C LEU A 233 -21.26 4.60 2.16
N ASP A 234 -21.84 4.78 0.99
CA ASP A 234 -23.24 4.38 0.69
C ASP A 234 -23.45 2.86 0.76
N GLY A 235 -22.43 2.09 0.39
CA GLY A 235 -22.49 0.64 0.42
C GLY A 235 -22.29 0.04 1.81
N ALA A 236 -21.42 0.61 2.63
CA ALA A 236 -20.92 0.02 3.86
C ALA A 236 -22.01 -0.34 4.90
N PRO A 237 -23.08 0.47 5.15
CA PRO A 237 -24.08 0.12 6.14
C PRO A 237 -24.83 -1.19 5.90
N ARG A 238 -24.86 -1.67 4.66
CA ARG A 238 -25.50 -2.95 4.30
C ARG A 238 -24.62 -4.17 4.63
N TRP A 239 -23.31 -3.95 4.79
CA TRP A 239 -22.34 -5.00 5.07
C TRP A 239 -21.89 -5.02 6.51
N LEU A 240 -21.82 -3.85 7.13
CA LEU A 240 -21.45 -3.71 8.53
C LEU A 240 -22.51 -4.31 9.45
N ARG A 241 -22.06 -5.01 10.46
CA ARG A 241 -22.89 -5.36 11.61
C ARG A 241 -23.12 -4.11 12.50
N ARG A 242 -23.94 -4.27 13.54
CA ARG A 242 -24.15 -3.26 14.58
C ARG A 242 -23.77 -3.81 15.94
N PRO A 243 -22.83 -3.22 16.70
CA PRO A 243 -21.95 -2.11 16.27
C PRO A 243 -20.92 -2.53 15.23
N GLY A 244 -20.56 -1.61 14.33
CA GLY A 244 -19.55 -1.78 13.29
C GLY A 244 -18.92 -0.44 12.88
N ALA A 245 -17.79 -0.48 12.19
CA ALA A 245 -17.07 0.74 11.80
C ALA A 245 -16.52 0.68 10.38
N ILE A 246 -16.24 1.87 9.83
CA ILE A 246 -15.50 2.05 8.59
C ILE A 246 -14.36 3.03 8.81
N VAL A 247 -13.22 2.79 8.16
CA VAL A 247 -12.06 3.71 8.12
C VAL A 247 -11.66 3.88 6.66
N VAL A 248 -11.66 5.12 6.17
CA VAL A 248 -11.36 5.43 4.77
C VAL A 248 -10.28 6.49 4.68
N GLU A 249 -9.23 6.26 3.90
CA GLU A 249 -8.24 7.28 3.58
C GLU A 249 -8.87 8.35 2.70
N ILE A 250 -8.57 9.63 3.00
CA ILE A 250 -9.04 10.79 2.25
C ILE A 250 -7.91 11.79 2.03
N ALA A 251 -8.03 12.64 1.02
CA ALA A 251 -7.17 13.81 0.90
C ALA A 251 -7.54 14.86 1.97
N PRO A 252 -6.56 15.62 2.51
CA PRO A 252 -6.82 16.59 3.59
C PRO A 252 -7.93 17.60 3.28
N HIS A 253 -8.00 18.09 2.05
CA HIS A 253 -9.01 19.08 1.62
C HIS A 253 -10.42 18.51 1.49
N GLN A 254 -10.56 17.18 1.49
CA GLN A 254 -11.84 16.49 1.36
C GLN A 254 -12.55 16.26 2.70
N ALA A 255 -11.92 16.59 3.84
CA ALA A 255 -12.39 16.20 5.18
C ALA A 255 -13.84 16.59 5.46
N ASP A 256 -14.21 17.87 5.25
CA ASP A 256 -15.55 18.35 5.56
C ASP A 256 -16.62 17.66 4.71
N ARG A 257 -16.36 17.49 3.41
CA ARG A 257 -17.29 16.82 2.51
C ARG A 257 -17.38 15.32 2.80
N ALA A 258 -16.30 14.68 3.13
CA ALA A 258 -16.27 13.27 3.53
C ALA A 258 -17.06 13.03 4.84
N LEU A 259 -16.93 13.91 5.83
CA LEU A 259 -17.77 13.88 7.05
C LEU A 259 -19.26 14.01 6.73
N GLN A 260 -19.62 14.92 5.82
CA GLN A 260 -21.00 15.08 5.38
C GLN A 260 -21.52 13.81 4.70
N LEU A 261 -20.79 13.25 3.74
CA LEU A 261 -21.14 12.02 3.05
C LEU A 261 -21.35 10.84 4.01
N ALA A 262 -20.47 10.71 5.02
CA ALA A 262 -20.63 9.66 6.02
C ALA A 262 -21.92 9.80 6.85
N ARG A 263 -22.30 11.05 7.21
CA ARG A 263 -23.60 11.31 7.89
C ARG A 263 -24.79 10.99 6.97
N GLU A 264 -24.73 11.43 5.72
CA GLU A 264 -25.75 11.15 4.70
C GLU A 264 -25.93 9.64 4.47
N ALA A 265 -24.84 8.85 4.53
CA ALA A 265 -24.85 7.39 4.45
C ALA A 265 -25.40 6.69 5.70
N GLY A 266 -25.70 7.43 6.78
CA GLY A 266 -26.35 6.91 7.98
C GLY A 266 -25.41 6.45 9.10
N PHE A 267 -24.13 6.85 9.10
CA PHE A 267 -23.24 6.63 10.23
C PHE A 267 -23.63 7.52 11.40
N ASN A 268 -23.70 6.91 12.60
CA ASN A 268 -24.16 7.59 13.82
C ASN A 268 -23.12 8.55 14.41
N GLU A 269 -21.86 8.10 14.37
CA GLU A 269 -20.70 8.90 14.77
C GLU A 269 -19.73 8.96 13.60
N VAL A 270 -19.23 10.17 13.32
CA VAL A 270 -18.27 10.42 12.25
C VAL A 270 -17.16 11.33 12.74
N ASP A 271 -15.94 11.01 12.39
CA ASP A 271 -14.73 11.74 12.80
C ASP A 271 -13.65 11.65 11.72
N VAL A 272 -12.66 12.55 11.73
CA VAL A 272 -11.48 12.48 10.89
C VAL A 272 -10.23 12.56 11.74
N GLN A 273 -9.42 11.50 11.67
CA GLN A 273 -8.16 11.41 12.37
C GLN A 273 -7.02 12.01 11.52
N PRO A 274 -6.13 12.81 12.12
CA PRO A 274 -5.02 13.40 11.40
C PRO A 274 -3.86 12.41 11.23
N ASP A 275 -3.03 12.64 10.20
CA ASP A 275 -1.73 11.99 10.05
C ASP A 275 -0.69 12.55 11.04
N LEU A 276 0.54 12.00 11.04
CA LEU A 276 1.62 12.46 11.92
C LEU A 276 2.05 13.92 11.70
N ALA A 277 1.68 14.51 10.57
CA ALA A 277 1.89 15.93 10.27
C ALA A 277 0.69 16.82 10.67
N GLY A 278 -0.33 16.25 11.31
CA GLY A 278 -1.54 16.94 11.73
C GLY A 278 -2.56 17.22 10.62
N ARG A 279 -2.39 16.61 9.42
CA ARG A 279 -3.31 16.80 8.29
C ARG A 279 -4.44 15.77 8.36
N PRO A 280 -5.72 16.15 8.12
CA PRO A 280 -6.83 15.22 8.01
C PRO A 280 -6.50 14.05 7.07
N ARG A 281 -6.72 12.78 7.50
CA ARG A 281 -6.30 11.63 6.69
C ARG A 281 -7.25 10.44 6.75
N ALA A 282 -7.70 10.02 7.91
CA ALA A 282 -8.56 8.87 8.05
C ALA A 282 -9.96 9.30 8.50
N LEU A 283 -10.94 9.17 7.61
CA LEU A 283 -12.36 9.28 7.96
C LEU A 283 -12.76 8.02 8.71
N VAL A 284 -13.40 8.20 9.86
CA VAL A 284 -13.99 7.14 10.67
C VAL A 284 -15.51 7.31 10.72
N GLY A 285 -16.25 6.27 10.37
CA GLY A 285 -17.70 6.21 10.52
C GLY A 285 -18.10 5.02 11.39
N ARG A 286 -19.01 5.22 12.36
CA ARG A 286 -19.45 4.17 13.27
C ARG A 286 -20.95 3.99 13.20
N LEU A 287 -21.40 2.74 13.09
CA LEU A 287 -22.76 2.33 13.29
C LEU A 287 -22.89 1.84 14.73
N LEU A 288 -23.82 2.40 15.48
CA LEU A 288 -24.11 1.97 16.85
C LEU A 288 -25.03 0.75 16.85
N GLY A 289 -25.05 0.04 17.98
CA GLY A 289 -25.89 -1.15 18.19
C GLY A 289 -27.39 -0.84 18.29
#